data_2e240795208565fe655d2e7ed98e1b3f
#
_entry.id   2e240795208565fe655d2e7ed98e1b3f
#
_cell.length_a   1.000
_cell.length_b   1.000
_cell.length_c   1.000
_cell.angle_alpha   90.00
_cell.angle_beta   90.00
_cell.angle_gamma   90.00
#
_symmetry.space_group_name_H-M   'P 1'
#
loop_
_entity.id
_entity.type
_entity.pdbx_description
1 polymer ?
#
loop_
_entity_poly.entity_id
_entity_poly.type
_entity_poly.pdbx_seq_one_letter_code
_entity_poly.pdbx_strand_id
1 'polypeptide(L)'
;MVRELVHDPLFLGIKSRPATKEDTAIARDLLDTLTAHRETCVGMAANMIGKTVCIIAFYDGTKPVVMYNPDIVGKYSSYETEEGCLSLLGAPRKTTRYKTIRVKYQDGGFLWKTKTFSGFTARIIQHEVDHCCGVLI
;
A
#
# COMPACT_ATOMS: atom_id res chain seq x y z
N MET A 1 0.99 9.66 14.65
CA MET A 1 -0.09 9.17 15.53
C MET A 1 -0.61 7.85 15.02
N VAL A 2 -0.66 6.85 15.87
CA VAL A 2 -1.23 5.54 15.51
C VAL A 2 -2.75 5.68 15.37
N ARG A 3 -3.31 5.14 14.28
CA ARG A 3 -4.74 5.16 13.98
C ARG A 3 -5.34 3.77 14.09
N GLU A 4 -6.64 3.68 14.37
CA GLU A 4 -7.38 2.44 14.31
C GLU A 4 -7.55 1.97 12.87
N LEU A 5 -7.49 0.66 12.65
CA LEU A 5 -7.69 0.06 11.32
C LEU A 5 -9.18 0.05 10.96
N VAL A 6 -9.47 0.43 9.73
CA VAL A 6 -10.82 0.35 9.15
C VAL A 6 -11.05 -1.07 8.62
N HIS A 7 -12.23 -1.62 8.90
CA HIS A 7 -12.64 -2.96 8.45
C HIS A 7 -13.88 -2.95 7.56
N ASP A 8 -14.49 -1.79 7.30
CA ASP A 8 -15.70 -1.69 6.50
C ASP A 8 -15.39 -1.89 5.00
N PRO A 9 -15.87 -2.98 4.37
CA PRO A 9 -15.61 -3.23 2.95
C PRO A 9 -16.16 -2.14 2.03
N LEU A 10 -17.25 -1.49 2.39
CA LEU A 10 -17.81 -0.40 1.59
C LEU A 10 -16.84 0.79 1.55
N PHE A 11 -16.25 1.13 2.68
CA PHE A 11 -15.25 2.19 2.75
C PHE A 11 -13.97 1.81 2.00
N LEU A 12 -13.47 0.60 2.22
CA LEU A 12 -12.23 0.11 1.60
C LEU A 12 -12.36 -0.07 0.08
N GLY A 13 -13.58 -0.19 -0.43
CA GLY A 13 -13.88 -0.26 -1.86
C GLY A 13 -13.92 1.10 -2.56
N ILE A 14 -13.72 2.20 -1.85
CA ILE A 14 -13.68 3.54 -2.44
C ILE A 14 -12.29 3.78 -3.04
N LYS A 15 -12.27 4.24 -4.31
CA LYS A 15 -11.01 4.63 -4.96
C LYS A 15 -10.44 5.87 -4.29
N SER A 16 -9.17 5.82 -3.92
CA SER A 16 -8.47 6.93 -3.27
C SER A 16 -8.16 8.06 -4.26
N ARG A 17 -8.26 9.30 -3.78
CA ARG A 17 -7.88 10.48 -4.54
C ARG A 17 -6.35 10.65 -4.57
N PRO A 18 -5.80 11.38 -5.55
CA PRO A 18 -4.37 11.72 -5.54
C PRO A 18 -3.95 12.44 -4.25
N ALA A 19 -2.75 12.15 -3.78
CA ALA A 19 -2.15 12.82 -2.64
C ALA A 19 -1.48 14.13 -3.06
N THR A 20 -1.47 15.10 -2.15
CA THR A 20 -0.78 16.37 -2.31
C THR A 20 0.16 16.60 -1.12
N LYS A 21 0.95 17.68 -1.15
CA LYS A 21 1.84 18.05 -0.05
C LYS A 21 1.10 18.31 1.27
N GLU A 22 -0.18 18.61 1.20
CA GLU A 22 -1.03 18.82 2.38
C GLU A 22 -1.34 17.51 3.12
N ASP A 23 -1.09 16.36 2.48
CA ASP A 23 -1.38 15.04 3.04
C ASP A 23 -0.19 14.42 3.80
N THR A 24 0.87 15.19 4.06
CA THR A 24 2.08 14.72 4.74
C THR A 24 1.78 14.17 6.14
N ALA A 25 0.85 14.77 6.88
CA ALA A 25 0.44 14.31 8.20
C ALA A 25 -0.22 12.92 8.13
N ILE A 26 -0.97 12.63 7.06
CA ILE A 26 -1.57 11.32 6.83
C ILE A 26 -0.49 10.26 6.61
N ALA A 27 0.54 10.57 5.83
CA ALA A 27 1.67 9.67 5.61
C ALA A 27 2.40 9.35 6.91
N ARG A 28 2.58 10.33 7.79
CA ARG A 28 3.20 10.14 9.11
C ARG A 28 2.36 9.21 9.97
N ASP A 29 1.05 9.44 10.03
CA ASP A 29 0.13 8.60 10.80
C ASP A 29 0.10 7.16 10.24
N LEU A 30 0.16 7.01 8.92
CA LEU A 30 0.22 5.71 8.27
C LEU A 30 1.48 4.95 8.67
N LEU A 31 2.63 5.63 8.66
CA LEU A 31 3.90 5.03 9.04
C LEU A 31 3.92 4.65 10.53
N ASP A 32 3.38 5.51 11.40
CA ASP A 32 3.26 5.23 12.83
C ASP A 32 2.38 4.00 13.07
N THR A 33 1.27 3.88 12.36
CA THR A 33 0.34 2.75 12.47
C THR A 33 0.98 1.46 11.95
N LEU A 34 1.69 1.53 10.82
CA LEU A 34 2.44 0.38 10.29
C LEU A 34 3.48 -0.10 11.30
N THR A 35 4.23 0.82 11.90
CA THR A 35 5.24 0.50 12.91
C THR A 35 4.63 -0.19 14.13
N ALA A 36 3.45 0.28 14.57
CA ALA A 36 2.73 -0.34 15.69
C ALA A 36 2.27 -1.78 15.37
N HIS A 37 2.06 -2.12 14.11
CA HIS A 37 1.65 -3.45 13.65
C HIS A 37 2.78 -4.24 13.00
N ARG A 38 4.02 -3.87 13.25
CA ARG A 38 5.20 -4.41 12.57
C ARG A 38 5.32 -5.93 12.61
N GLU A 39 4.89 -6.58 13.69
CA GLU A 39 4.98 -8.03 13.84
C GLU A 39 3.99 -8.80 12.96
N THR A 40 2.90 -8.15 12.54
CA THR A 40 1.81 -8.79 11.79
C THR A 40 1.56 -8.17 10.43
N CYS A 41 2.20 -7.04 10.12
CA CYS A 41 1.93 -6.28 8.91
C CYS A 41 3.21 -5.67 8.34
N VAL A 42 3.40 -5.80 7.04
CA VAL A 42 4.58 -5.31 6.32
C VAL A 42 4.26 -4.17 5.36
N GLY A 43 2.99 -3.83 5.18
CA GLY A 43 2.54 -2.74 4.34
C GLY A 43 1.13 -2.28 4.68
N MET A 44 0.83 -1.02 4.39
CA MET A 44 -0.49 -0.41 4.57
C MET A 44 -0.75 0.64 3.51
N ALA A 45 -2.03 0.82 3.17
CA ALA A 45 -2.51 1.96 2.39
C ALA A 45 -3.31 2.90 3.28
N ALA A 46 -3.40 4.17 2.92
CA ALA A 46 -4.04 5.20 3.75
C ALA A 46 -5.53 4.93 4.01
N ASN A 47 -6.23 4.24 3.10
CA ASN A 47 -7.64 3.90 3.34
C ASN A 47 -7.81 2.96 4.54
N MET A 48 -6.79 2.18 4.90
CA MET A 48 -6.82 1.30 6.07
C MET A 48 -6.86 2.08 7.39
N ILE A 49 -6.47 3.34 7.40
CA ILE A 49 -6.56 4.24 8.56
C ILE A 49 -7.63 5.32 8.37
N GLY A 50 -8.57 5.11 7.46
CA GLY A 50 -9.73 5.98 7.28
C GLY A 50 -9.51 7.19 6.39
N LYS A 51 -8.47 7.20 5.56
CA LYS A 51 -8.14 8.30 4.65
C LYS A 51 -8.12 7.82 3.19
N THR A 52 -9.07 8.30 2.38
CA THR A 52 -9.17 7.92 0.96
C THR A 52 -8.22 8.73 0.08
N VAL A 53 -6.94 8.58 0.36
CA VAL A 53 -5.86 9.28 -0.36
C VAL A 53 -4.79 8.29 -0.79
N CYS A 54 -4.17 8.52 -1.93
CA CYS A 54 -3.26 7.58 -2.58
C CYS A 54 -1.86 7.63 -1.94
N ILE A 55 -1.73 7.04 -0.77
CA ILE A 55 -0.47 6.93 -0.02
C ILE A 55 -0.33 5.49 0.45
N ILE A 56 0.84 4.90 0.26
CA ILE A 56 1.19 3.60 0.82
C ILE A 56 2.45 3.70 1.66
N ALA A 57 2.56 2.81 2.64
CA ALA A 57 3.78 2.64 3.43
C ALA A 57 4.09 1.15 3.53
N PHE A 58 5.36 0.79 3.48
CA PHE A 58 5.78 -0.61 3.55
C PHE A 58 7.23 -0.70 4.04
N TYR A 59 7.64 -1.92 4.42
CA TYR A 59 9.03 -2.22 4.72
C TYR A 59 9.73 -2.81 3.49
N ASP A 60 10.79 -2.16 3.03
CA ASP A 60 11.72 -2.73 2.06
C ASP A 60 12.88 -3.36 2.86
N GLY A 61 12.78 -4.66 3.08
CA GLY A 61 13.60 -5.32 4.10
C GLY A 61 13.23 -4.81 5.49
N THR A 62 14.13 -4.11 6.16
CA THR A 62 13.90 -3.49 7.47
C THR A 62 13.63 -1.98 7.38
N LYS A 63 13.75 -1.40 6.19
CA LYS A 63 13.64 0.03 5.98
C LYS A 63 12.19 0.43 5.68
N PRO A 64 11.58 1.35 6.47
CA PRO A 64 10.25 1.86 6.15
C PRO A 64 10.32 2.83 4.96
N VAL A 65 9.37 2.69 4.05
CA VAL A 65 9.26 3.52 2.84
C VAL A 65 7.83 4.03 2.72
N VAL A 66 7.68 5.30 2.36
CA VAL A 66 6.40 5.92 2.01
C VAL A 66 6.41 6.29 0.54
N MET A 67 5.34 5.97 -0.16
CA MET A 67 5.12 6.40 -1.55
C MET A 67 3.83 7.20 -1.65
N TYR A 68 3.92 8.38 -2.27
CA TYR A 68 2.75 9.17 -2.67
C TYR A 68 2.42 8.87 -4.13
N ASN A 69 1.15 8.65 -4.42
CA ASN A 69 0.65 8.43 -5.78
C ASN A 69 1.39 7.32 -6.53
N PRO A 70 1.56 6.13 -5.93
CA PRO A 70 2.22 5.03 -6.61
C PRO A 70 1.41 4.56 -7.83
N ASP A 71 2.10 4.34 -8.94
CA ASP A 71 1.52 3.85 -10.19
C ASP A 71 2.42 2.75 -10.75
N ILE A 72 1.88 1.56 -10.93
CA ILE A 72 2.61 0.43 -11.48
C ILE A 72 2.61 0.56 -13.00
N VAL A 73 3.75 0.95 -13.56
CA VAL A 73 3.90 1.23 -14.99
C VAL A 73 4.50 0.05 -15.77
N GLY A 74 4.94 -0.98 -15.11
CA GLY A 74 5.44 -2.22 -15.73
C GLY A 74 5.21 -3.42 -14.83
N LYS A 75 4.84 -4.55 -15.43
CA LYS A 75 4.55 -5.81 -14.72
C LYS A 75 5.16 -6.95 -15.50
N TYR A 76 5.90 -7.84 -14.82
CA TYR A 76 6.62 -8.93 -15.45
C TYR A 76 6.48 -10.21 -14.65
N SER A 77 6.28 -11.35 -15.34
CA SER A 77 6.23 -12.69 -14.76
C SER A 77 5.10 -12.88 -13.74
N SER A 78 3.88 -13.03 -14.23
CA SER A 78 2.70 -13.24 -13.39
C SER A 78 2.72 -14.59 -12.66
N TYR A 79 2.10 -14.63 -11.50
CA TYR A 79 1.85 -15.87 -10.74
C TYR A 79 0.57 -15.71 -9.92
N GLU A 80 -0.05 -16.86 -9.62
CA GLU A 80 -1.24 -16.89 -8.76
C GLU A 80 -0.83 -17.10 -7.30
N THR A 81 -1.52 -16.43 -6.38
CA THR A 81 -1.27 -16.53 -4.95
C THR A 81 -2.52 -16.20 -4.15
N GLU A 82 -2.44 -16.35 -2.83
CA GLU A 82 -3.48 -15.95 -1.90
C GLU A 82 -2.91 -14.93 -0.92
N GLU A 83 -3.68 -13.90 -0.59
CA GLU A 83 -3.27 -12.84 0.30
C GLU A 83 -4.35 -12.49 1.31
N GLY A 84 -3.93 -12.16 2.54
CA GLY A 84 -4.77 -11.61 3.58
C GLY A 84 -4.39 -10.17 3.90
N CYS A 85 -5.28 -9.46 4.59
CA CYS A 85 -5.07 -8.08 5.01
C CYS A 85 -5.65 -7.88 6.40
N LEU A 86 -4.97 -7.08 7.25
CA LEU A 86 -5.46 -6.76 8.60
C LEU A 86 -6.81 -6.05 8.58
N SER A 87 -7.07 -5.22 7.57
CA SER A 87 -8.34 -4.51 7.41
C SER A 87 -9.46 -5.38 6.84
N LEU A 88 -9.13 -6.38 6.01
CA LEU A 88 -10.10 -7.29 5.40
C LEU A 88 -10.09 -8.62 6.14
N LEU A 89 -11.03 -8.77 7.06
CA LEU A 89 -11.17 -9.97 7.88
C LEU A 89 -11.72 -11.14 7.06
N GLY A 90 -11.41 -12.36 7.51
CA GLY A 90 -11.84 -13.60 6.87
C GLY A 90 -10.70 -14.36 6.20
N ALA A 91 -11.06 -15.30 5.31
CA ALA A 91 -10.08 -16.14 4.62
C ALA A 91 -9.23 -15.33 3.63
N PRO A 92 -7.97 -15.73 3.37
CA PRO A 92 -7.15 -15.12 2.32
C PRO A 92 -7.86 -15.19 0.96
N ARG A 93 -7.62 -14.18 0.13
CA ARG A 93 -8.23 -14.05 -1.20
C ARG A 93 -7.24 -14.39 -2.29
N LYS A 94 -7.71 -15.07 -3.31
CA LYS A 94 -6.90 -15.38 -4.51
C LYS A 94 -6.65 -14.12 -5.31
N THR A 95 -5.42 -13.97 -5.80
CA THR A 95 -5.04 -12.84 -6.64
C THR A 95 -3.89 -13.20 -7.54
N THR A 96 -3.75 -12.43 -8.63
CA THR A 96 -2.58 -12.51 -9.53
C THR A 96 -1.58 -11.45 -9.11
N ARG A 97 -0.32 -11.84 -9.01
CA ARG A 97 0.80 -10.93 -8.72
C ARG A 97 1.90 -11.10 -9.76
N TYR A 98 2.82 -10.15 -9.77
CA TYR A 98 3.96 -10.14 -10.70
C TYR A 98 5.26 -10.19 -9.91
N LYS A 99 6.22 -10.99 -10.37
CA LYS A 99 7.51 -11.18 -9.69
C LYS A 99 8.35 -9.91 -9.71
N THR A 100 8.22 -9.10 -10.76
CA THR A 100 8.94 -7.84 -10.93
C THR A 100 7.97 -6.78 -11.40
N ILE A 101 8.06 -5.59 -10.81
CA ILE A 101 7.24 -4.45 -11.18
C ILE A 101 8.11 -3.20 -11.31
N ARG A 102 7.64 -2.27 -12.12
CA ARG A 102 8.22 -0.94 -12.23
C ARG A 102 7.19 0.07 -11.73
N VAL A 103 7.57 0.90 -10.77
CA VAL A 103 6.66 1.81 -10.08
C VAL A 103 7.12 3.25 -10.29
N LYS A 104 6.20 4.09 -10.74
CA LYS A 104 6.34 5.54 -10.74
C LYS A 104 5.62 6.10 -9.52
N TYR A 105 6.30 6.90 -8.72
CA TYR A 105 5.75 7.43 -7.47
C TYR A 105 6.43 8.74 -7.08
N GLN A 106 5.83 9.46 -6.14
CA GLN A 106 6.47 10.60 -5.51
C GLN A 106 7.05 10.21 -4.15
N ASP A 107 8.28 10.62 -3.89
CA ASP A 107 8.96 10.35 -2.62
C ASP A 107 8.53 11.34 -1.52
N GLY A 108 9.17 11.29 -0.35
CA GLY A 108 8.87 12.16 0.79
C GLY A 108 8.99 13.66 0.49
N GLY A 109 9.76 14.06 -0.52
CA GLY A 109 9.87 15.43 -1.00
C GLY A 109 8.93 15.75 -2.17
N PHE A 110 8.01 14.84 -2.50
CA PHE A 110 7.10 14.93 -3.66
C PHE A 110 7.81 15.02 -5.01
N LEU A 111 9.02 14.50 -5.08
CA LEU A 111 9.75 14.37 -6.33
C LEU A 111 9.39 13.04 -7.01
N TRP A 112 9.12 13.07 -8.30
CA TRP A 112 8.81 11.87 -9.08
C TRP A 112 10.04 10.99 -9.23
N LYS A 113 9.84 9.70 -8.97
CA LYS A 113 10.83 8.65 -9.16
C LYS A 113 10.20 7.47 -9.87
N THR A 114 11.01 6.72 -10.62
CA THR A 114 10.61 5.43 -11.18
C THR A 114 11.63 4.40 -10.73
N LYS A 115 11.16 3.31 -10.13
CA LYS A 115 12.03 2.28 -9.55
C LYS A 115 11.48 0.89 -9.84
N THR A 116 12.38 -0.07 -10.00
CA THR A 116 12.02 -1.48 -10.19
C THR A 116 12.13 -2.22 -8.86
N PHE A 117 11.12 -3.02 -8.56
CA PHE A 117 11.06 -3.87 -7.37
C PHE A 117 10.80 -5.31 -7.79
N SER A 118 11.33 -6.25 -7.01
CA SER A 118 11.16 -7.69 -7.26
C SER A 118 10.85 -8.43 -5.98
N GLY A 119 10.38 -9.67 -6.11
CA GLY A 119 10.18 -10.57 -4.97
C GLY A 119 9.09 -10.10 -4.01
N PHE A 120 9.35 -10.28 -2.72
CA PHE A 120 8.36 -9.98 -1.68
C PHE A 120 8.02 -8.49 -1.60
N THR A 121 9.00 -7.61 -1.75
CA THR A 121 8.75 -6.15 -1.79
C THR A 121 7.80 -5.77 -2.92
N ALA A 122 7.99 -6.33 -4.11
CA ALA A 122 7.09 -6.11 -5.24
C ALA A 122 5.66 -6.59 -4.92
N ARG A 123 5.53 -7.72 -4.25
CA ARG A 123 4.23 -8.26 -3.84
C ARG A 123 3.51 -7.33 -2.86
N ILE A 124 4.23 -6.80 -1.87
CA ILE A 124 3.68 -5.85 -0.89
C ILE A 124 3.15 -4.60 -1.60
N ILE A 125 3.95 -4.01 -2.48
CA ILE A 125 3.58 -2.78 -3.20
C ILE A 125 2.31 -3.00 -4.01
N GLN A 126 2.22 -4.12 -4.74
CA GLN A 126 1.04 -4.45 -5.54
C GLN A 126 -0.22 -4.56 -4.68
N HIS A 127 -0.12 -5.20 -3.53
CA HIS A 127 -1.23 -5.34 -2.58
C HIS A 127 -1.72 -3.95 -2.11
N GLU A 128 -0.80 -3.08 -1.71
CA GLU A 128 -1.16 -1.75 -1.21
C GLU A 128 -1.68 -0.82 -2.32
N VAL A 129 -1.16 -0.93 -3.53
CA VAL A 129 -1.68 -0.17 -4.68
C VAL A 129 -3.12 -0.62 -5.02
N ASP A 130 -3.43 -1.90 -4.89
CA ASP A 130 -4.81 -2.39 -5.04
C ASP A 130 -5.74 -1.69 -4.06
N HIS A 131 -5.33 -1.52 -2.79
CA HIS A 131 -6.12 -0.78 -1.81
C HIS A 131 -6.37 0.67 -2.24
N CYS A 132 -5.38 1.33 -2.82
CA CYS A 132 -5.55 2.69 -3.36
C CYS A 132 -6.59 2.74 -4.48
N CYS A 133 -6.75 1.65 -5.23
CA CYS A 133 -7.74 1.54 -6.29
C CYS A 133 -9.11 1.05 -5.81
N GLY A 134 -9.27 0.79 -4.52
CA GLY A 134 -10.49 0.25 -3.95
C GLY A 134 -10.69 -1.25 -4.21
N VAL A 135 -9.64 -1.98 -4.52
CA VAL A 135 -9.67 -3.43 -4.73
C VAL A 135 -9.56 -4.14 -3.38
N LEU A 136 -10.52 -5.00 -3.08
CA LEU A 136 -10.59 -5.74 -1.81
C LEU A 136 -9.75 -7.02 -1.88
N ILE A 137 -8.53 -6.93 -1.43
CA ILE A 137 -7.58 -8.05 -1.37
C ILE A 137 -7.15 -8.29 0.08
#